data_e8d12de7b697b92a5ec5dd5567a86a04
#
_entry.id   e8d12de7b697b92a5ec5dd5567a86a04
#
_cell.length_a   1.000
_cell.length_b   1.000
_cell.length_c   1.000
_cell.angle_alpha   90.00
_cell.angle_beta   90.00
_cell.angle_gamma   90.00
#
_symmetry.space_group_name_H-M   'P 1'
#
loop_
_entity.id
_entity.type
_entity.pdbx_description
1 polymer ?
#
loop_
_entity_poly.entity_id
_entity_poly.type
_entity_poly.pdbx_seq_one_letter_code
_entity_poly.pdbx_strand_id
1 'polypeptide(L)'
;MTFKVNDKLISIKKTISQAHINQYAKASGDFNPIHVDEEFGKNSQFKGNIAHGMMIAATISELMTKTFKLAWYETGAMKIRFKAPVFPEDTITTSGIIQKISVTEEQKHYVQCKVEIFRQSGEIAIQATTSVEIKDY
;
A
#
# COMPACT_ATOMS: atom_id res chain seq x y z
N MET A 1 -8.64 -17.72 -13.89
CA MET A 1 -9.16 -17.45 -12.54
C MET A 1 -10.23 -16.39 -12.61
N THR A 2 -11.39 -16.65 -12.03
CA THR A 2 -12.54 -15.75 -12.09
C THR A 2 -12.64 -14.92 -10.80
N PHE A 3 -12.68 -13.61 -10.95
CA PHE A 3 -12.86 -12.68 -9.84
C PHE A 3 -14.32 -12.23 -9.73
N LYS A 4 -14.75 -11.93 -8.52
CA LYS A 4 -16.11 -11.47 -8.25
C LYS A 4 -16.08 -10.23 -7.36
N VAL A 5 -17.10 -9.40 -7.49
CA VAL A 5 -17.30 -8.29 -6.55
C VAL A 5 -17.43 -8.86 -5.13
N ASN A 6 -16.80 -8.19 -4.20
CA ASN A 6 -16.67 -8.57 -2.79
C ASN A 6 -15.63 -9.66 -2.50
N ASP A 7 -14.92 -10.16 -3.51
CA ASP A 7 -13.77 -11.03 -3.25
C ASP A 7 -12.72 -10.26 -2.44
N LYS A 8 -12.21 -10.92 -1.40
CA LYS A 8 -11.11 -10.38 -0.60
C LYS A 8 -9.79 -10.78 -1.24
N LEU A 9 -8.88 -9.83 -1.30
CA LEU A 9 -7.51 -10.11 -1.71
C LEU A 9 -6.73 -10.72 -0.55
N ILE A 10 -5.67 -11.47 -0.85
CA ILE A 10 -4.84 -12.08 0.20
C ILE A 10 -4.05 -10.97 0.91
N SER A 11 -4.29 -10.81 2.21
CA SER A 11 -3.67 -9.76 3.01
C SER A 11 -2.16 -9.92 3.10
N ILE A 12 -1.48 -8.80 3.24
CA ILE A 12 -0.03 -8.72 3.47
C ILE A 12 0.18 -8.13 4.85
N LYS A 13 1.02 -8.79 5.66
CA LYS A 13 1.33 -8.33 7.01
C LYS A 13 2.85 -8.17 7.14
N LYS A 14 3.28 -7.00 7.61
CA LYS A 14 4.70 -6.69 7.78
C LYS A 14 4.95 -5.89 9.05
N THR A 15 6.05 -6.21 9.72
CA THR A 15 6.56 -5.35 10.80
C THR A 15 7.61 -4.42 10.22
N ILE A 16 7.45 -3.13 10.47
CA ILE A 16 8.31 -2.08 9.92
C ILE A 16 9.39 -1.74 10.94
N SER A 17 10.65 -1.89 10.58
CA SER A 17 11.77 -1.54 11.46
C SER A 17 12.44 -0.25 11.01
N GLN A 18 13.15 0.41 11.94
CA GLN A 18 13.97 1.57 11.57
C GLN A 18 15.03 1.19 10.53
N ALA A 19 15.57 -0.03 10.62
CA ALA A 19 16.53 -0.52 9.62
C ALA A 19 15.92 -0.58 8.22
N HIS A 20 14.67 -1.03 8.08
CA HIS A 20 13.95 -1.01 6.81
C HIS A 20 13.73 0.41 6.30
N ILE A 21 13.38 1.32 7.18
CA ILE A 21 13.20 2.74 6.83
C ILE A 21 14.51 3.33 6.31
N ASN A 22 15.62 3.03 6.98
CA ASN A 22 16.94 3.50 6.55
C ASN A 22 17.33 2.93 5.17
N GLN A 23 17.00 1.68 4.91
CA GLN A 23 17.23 1.05 3.60
C GLN A 23 16.39 1.72 2.52
N TYR A 24 15.13 2.01 2.82
CA TYR A 24 14.27 2.72 1.88
C TYR A 24 14.79 4.13 1.59
N ALA A 25 15.29 4.83 2.59
CA ALA A 25 15.89 6.16 2.41
C ALA A 25 17.04 6.11 1.41
N LYS A 26 17.90 5.09 1.52
CA LYS A 26 19.02 4.89 0.58
C LYS A 26 18.52 4.57 -0.82
N ALA A 27 17.53 3.68 -0.94
CA ALA A 27 17.01 3.25 -2.23
C ALA A 27 16.27 4.38 -2.96
N SER A 28 15.51 5.18 -2.22
CA SER A 28 14.66 6.25 -2.79
C SER A 28 15.37 7.61 -2.89
N GLY A 29 16.42 7.82 -2.08
CA GLY A 29 17.06 9.14 -1.96
C GLY A 29 16.31 10.08 -1.03
N ASP A 30 15.27 9.62 -0.34
CA ASP A 30 14.49 10.43 0.59
C ASP A 30 15.07 10.32 2.01
N PHE A 31 15.97 11.24 2.32
CA PHE A 31 16.62 11.33 3.62
C PHE A 31 16.02 12.43 4.50
N ASN A 32 14.75 12.74 4.35
CA ASN A 32 14.09 13.71 5.21
C ASN A 32 14.35 13.28 6.68
N PRO A 33 14.86 14.19 7.53
CA PRO A 33 15.25 13.83 8.90
C PRO A 33 14.13 13.24 9.75
N ILE A 34 12.87 13.49 9.42
CA ILE A 34 11.75 12.88 10.15
C ILE A 34 11.79 11.34 10.06
N HIS A 35 12.42 10.79 9.02
CA HIS A 35 12.49 9.34 8.84
C HIS A 35 13.76 8.74 9.48
N VAL A 36 14.88 9.46 9.47
CA VAL A 36 16.19 8.86 9.74
C VAL A 36 16.96 9.48 10.91
N ASP A 37 16.59 10.65 11.38
CA ASP A 37 17.27 11.35 12.47
C ASP A 37 16.46 11.19 13.76
N GLU A 38 17.01 10.43 14.72
CA GLU A 38 16.32 10.12 15.97
C GLU A 38 16.02 11.39 16.80
N GLU A 39 16.96 12.30 16.88
CA GLU A 39 16.81 13.55 17.64
C GLU A 39 15.73 14.43 17.01
N PHE A 40 15.77 14.57 15.70
CA PHE A 40 14.76 15.34 14.96
C PHE A 40 13.38 14.72 15.18
N GLY A 41 13.26 13.40 15.09
CA GLY A 41 11.99 12.69 15.28
C GLY A 41 11.42 12.92 16.68
N LYS A 42 12.24 12.80 17.72
CA LYS A 42 11.81 13.02 19.11
C LYS A 42 11.25 14.41 19.35
N ASN A 43 11.79 15.41 18.67
CA ASN A 43 11.38 16.81 18.82
C ASN A 43 10.25 17.21 17.88
N SER A 44 9.78 16.29 17.04
CA SER A 44 8.68 16.52 16.13
C SER A 44 7.32 16.29 16.81
N GLN A 45 6.25 16.68 16.11
CA GLN A 45 4.89 16.40 16.57
C GLN A 45 4.60 14.90 16.71
N PHE A 46 5.38 14.04 16.03
CA PHE A 46 5.18 12.58 16.06
C PHE A 46 5.89 11.92 17.25
N LYS A 47 6.78 12.62 17.95
CA LYS A 47 7.55 12.12 19.10
C LYS A 47 8.47 10.94 18.78
N GLY A 48 8.85 10.81 17.53
CA GLY A 48 9.74 9.76 17.02
C GLY A 48 9.83 9.82 15.51
N ASN A 49 10.66 8.95 14.93
CA ASN A 49 10.70 8.82 13.48
C ASN A 49 9.45 8.14 12.97
N ILE A 50 9.11 8.42 11.72
CA ILE A 50 8.01 7.77 11.01
C ILE A 50 8.53 7.16 9.72
N ALA A 51 7.85 6.13 9.23
CA ALA A 51 8.15 5.51 7.95
C ALA A 51 7.75 6.45 6.81
N HIS A 52 8.47 6.33 5.69
CA HIS A 52 8.09 7.03 4.46
C HIS A 52 6.70 6.56 4.02
N GLY A 53 5.81 7.49 3.71
CA GLY A 53 4.47 7.14 3.21
C GLY A 53 4.53 6.23 1.99
N MET A 54 5.43 6.52 1.04
CA MET A 54 5.57 5.71 -0.16
C MET A 54 6.13 4.31 0.11
N MET A 55 6.94 4.14 1.15
CA MET A 55 7.41 2.82 1.57
C MET A 55 6.22 1.95 2.01
N ILE A 56 5.32 2.52 2.78
CA ILE A 56 4.11 1.83 3.24
C ILE A 56 3.17 1.58 2.06
N ALA A 57 3.00 2.56 1.18
CA ALA A 57 2.18 2.43 -0.02
C ALA A 57 2.69 1.34 -0.97
N ALA A 58 3.98 1.02 -0.95
CA ALA A 58 4.55 -0.06 -1.78
C ALA A 58 3.91 -1.42 -1.47
N THR A 59 3.39 -1.62 -0.27
CA THR A 59 2.69 -2.87 0.07
C THR A 59 1.38 -3.03 -0.71
N ILE A 60 0.80 -1.94 -1.20
CA ILE A 60 -0.35 -1.98 -2.10
C ILE A 60 0.04 -2.62 -3.42
N SER A 61 1.19 -2.21 -4.00
CA SER A 61 1.70 -2.83 -5.21
C SER A 61 2.01 -4.31 -5.01
N GLU A 62 2.53 -4.68 -3.85
CA GLU A 62 2.77 -6.10 -3.53
C GLU A 62 1.46 -6.88 -3.51
N LEU A 63 0.43 -6.34 -2.86
CA LEU A 63 -0.91 -6.94 -2.81
C LEU A 63 -1.48 -7.14 -4.22
N MET A 64 -1.43 -6.09 -5.03
CA MET A 64 -1.97 -6.11 -6.39
C MET A 64 -1.18 -7.05 -7.30
N THR A 65 0.15 -7.08 -7.15
CA THR A 65 0.99 -8.00 -7.91
C THR A 65 0.69 -9.46 -7.58
N LYS A 66 0.53 -9.77 -6.30
CA LYS A 66 0.20 -11.14 -5.85
C LYS A 66 -1.15 -11.60 -6.39
N THR A 67 -2.10 -10.68 -6.51
CA THR A 67 -3.45 -10.99 -6.96
C THR A 67 -3.59 -11.00 -8.48
N PHE A 68 -3.10 -9.96 -9.16
CA PHE A 68 -3.37 -9.72 -10.57
C PHE A 68 -2.14 -9.91 -11.48
N LYS A 69 -1.00 -10.23 -10.89
CA LYS A 69 0.22 -10.57 -11.62
C LYS A 69 0.62 -9.46 -12.61
N LEU A 70 0.88 -9.86 -13.84
CA LEU A 70 1.35 -8.96 -14.89
C LEU A 70 0.35 -7.84 -15.21
N ALA A 71 -0.94 -8.08 -15.03
CA ALA A 71 -1.97 -7.05 -15.28
C ALA A 71 -1.73 -5.80 -14.44
N TRP A 72 -1.27 -5.96 -13.20
CA TRP A 72 -0.93 -4.81 -12.36
C TRP A 72 0.20 -3.99 -12.95
N TYR A 73 1.24 -4.65 -13.45
CA TYR A 73 2.36 -3.95 -14.10
C TYR A 73 1.92 -3.22 -15.37
N GLU A 74 1.11 -3.88 -16.21
CA GLU A 74 0.71 -3.33 -17.51
C GLU A 74 -0.34 -2.22 -17.41
N THR A 75 -1.32 -2.37 -16.53
CA THR A 75 -2.50 -1.50 -16.52
C THR A 75 -2.84 -0.94 -15.14
N GLY A 76 -2.02 -1.23 -14.15
CA GLY A 76 -2.30 -0.84 -12.77
C GLY A 76 -2.35 0.67 -12.57
N ALA A 77 -3.32 1.11 -11.80
CA ALA A 77 -3.43 2.48 -11.36
C ALA A 77 -3.85 2.48 -9.89
N MET A 78 -3.35 3.46 -9.15
CA MET A 78 -3.80 3.64 -7.77
C MET A 78 -3.91 5.11 -7.41
N LYS A 79 -4.91 5.40 -6.59
CA LYS A 79 -5.10 6.70 -5.98
C LYS A 79 -5.05 6.47 -4.48
N ILE A 80 -4.08 7.10 -3.82
CA ILE A 80 -3.83 6.88 -2.40
C ILE A 80 -4.05 8.15 -1.59
N ARG A 81 -4.43 7.93 -0.34
CA ARG A 81 -4.60 9.01 0.64
C ARG A 81 -3.90 8.59 1.92
N PHE A 82 -2.94 9.41 2.36
CA PHE A 82 -2.24 9.19 3.63
C PHE A 82 -3.10 9.71 4.77
N LYS A 83 -3.43 8.83 5.72
CA LYS A 83 -4.33 9.17 6.83
C LYS A 83 -3.61 9.31 8.16
N ALA A 84 -2.61 8.47 8.42
CA ALA A 84 -1.89 8.45 9.68
C ALA A 84 -0.46 7.93 9.48
N PRO A 85 0.49 8.35 10.35
CA PRO A 85 1.86 7.87 10.25
C PRO A 85 2.00 6.43 10.69
N VAL A 86 3.02 5.76 10.15
CA VAL A 86 3.47 4.44 10.61
C VAL A 86 4.82 4.62 11.28
N PHE A 87 4.96 4.05 12.47
CA PHE A 87 6.15 4.16 13.29
C PHE A 87 7.02 2.92 13.18
N PRO A 88 8.33 3.03 13.48
CA PRO A 88 9.16 1.85 13.64
C PRO A 88 8.54 0.90 14.66
N GLU A 89 8.64 -0.38 14.40
CA GLU A 89 8.07 -1.49 15.16
C GLU A 89 6.55 -1.67 15.00
N ASP A 90 5.89 -0.81 14.24
CA ASP A 90 4.49 -1.05 13.89
C ASP A 90 4.38 -2.28 12.99
N THR A 91 3.32 -3.06 13.20
CA THR A 91 2.93 -4.12 12.29
C THR A 91 1.75 -3.62 11.48
N ILE A 92 1.93 -3.55 10.17
CA ILE A 92 0.88 -3.12 9.25
C ILE A 92 0.25 -4.32 8.56
N THR A 93 -1.03 -4.18 8.25
CA THR A 93 -1.78 -5.16 7.45
C THR A 93 -2.37 -4.43 6.26
N THR A 94 -2.01 -4.87 5.06
CA THR A 94 -2.54 -4.34 3.81
C THR A 94 -3.58 -5.32 3.30
N SER A 95 -4.81 -4.85 3.15
CA SER A 95 -5.94 -5.68 2.74
C SER A 95 -6.74 -4.99 1.66
N GLY A 96 -7.43 -5.76 0.84
CA GLY A 96 -8.23 -5.22 -0.24
C GLY A 96 -9.45 -6.06 -0.53
N ILE A 97 -10.42 -5.43 -1.17
CA ILE A 97 -11.65 -6.05 -1.61
C ILE A 97 -11.99 -5.54 -3.01
N ILE A 98 -12.49 -6.42 -3.87
CA ILE A 98 -12.97 -6.02 -5.19
C ILE A 98 -14.30 -5.31 -5.03
N GLN A 99 -14.35 -4.03 -5.44
CA GLN A 99 -15.55 -3.21 -5.35
C GLN A 99 -16.42 -3.26 -6.59
N LYS A 100 -15.78 -3.28 -7.76
CA LYS A 100 -16.47 -3.13 -9.03
C LYS A 100 -15.74 -3.89 -10.13
N ILE A 101 -16.50 -4.53 -11.00
CA ILE A 101 -15.99 -5.14 -12.22
C ILE A 101 -16.88 -4.66 -13.36
N SER A 102 -16.29 -4.12 -14.43
CA SER A 102 -17.01 -3.71 -15.62
C SER A 102 -16.27 -4.17 -16.86
N VAL A 103 -17.01 -4.31 -17.97
CA VAL A 103 -16.43 -4.71 -19.26
C VAL A 103 -16.12 -3.44 -20.05
N THR A 104 -14.90 -3.33 -20.55
CA THR A 104 -14.48 -2.20 -21.38
C THR A 104 -14.95 -2.37 -22.83
N GLU A 105 -14.84 -1.30 -23.62
CA GLU A 105 -15.15 -1.35 -25.05
C GLU A 105 -14.29 -2.37 -25.82
N GLU A 106 -13.07 -2.62 -25.32
CA GLU A 106 -12.15 -3.60 -25.90
C GLU A 106 -12.38 -5.04 -25.40
N GLN A 107 -13.50 -5.29 -24.72
CA GLN A 107 -13.85 -6.58 -24.13
C GLN A 107 -12.89 -7.05 -23.03
N LYS A 108 -12.22 -6.09 -22.39
CA LYS A 108 -11.41 -6.35 -21.19
C LYS A 108 -12.25 -6.14 -19.95
N HIS A 109 -11.86 -6.77 -18.85
CA HIS A 109 -12.49 -6.56 -17.57
C HIS A 109 -11.72 -5.52 -16.78
N TYR A 110 -12.38 -4.44 -16.44
CA TYR A 110 -11.84 -3.40 -15.56
C TYR A 110 -12.23 -3.75 -14.13
N VAL A 111 -11.23 -4.01 -13.29
CA VAL A 111 -11.43 -4.40 -11.89
C VAL A 111 -10.96 -3.28 -10.98
N GLN A 112 -11.85 -2.80 -10.12
CA GLN A 112 -11.55 -1.76 -9.16
C GLN A 112 -11.61 -2.32 -7.75
N CYS A 113 -10.59 -2.03 -6.96
CA CYS A 113 -10.48 -2.50 -5.57
C CYS A 113 -10.42 -1.34 -4.60
N LYS A 114 -10.94 -1.57 -3.40
CA LYS A 114 -10.70 -0.72 -2.24
C LYS A 114 -9.61 -1.39 -1.43
N VAL A 115 -8.53 -0.66 -1.14
CA VAL A 115 -7.38 -1.17 -0.40
C VAL A 115 -7.13 -0.29 0.81
N GLU A 116 -6.87 -0.90 1.95
CA GLU A 116 -6.60 -0.19 3.19
C GLU A 116 -5.39 -0.80 3.88
N ILE A 117 -4.59 0.07 4.51
CA ILE A 117 -3.45 -0.35 5.31
C ILE A 117 -3.71 0.06 6.74
N PHE A 118 -3.73 -0.93 7.64
CA PHE A 118 -4.00 -0.74 9.06
C PHE A 118 -2.75 -0.93 9.89
N ARG A 119 -2.62 -0.16 10.94
CA ARG A 119 -1.68 -0.44 12.02
C ARG A 119 -2.28 -1.52 12.93
N GLN A 120 -1.47 -2.09 13.82
CA GLN A 120 -1.93 -3.11 14.79
C GLN A 120 -3.06 -2.63 15.69
N SER A 121 -3.18 -1.32 15.89
CA SER A 121 -4.26 -0.71 16.67
C SER A 121 -5.62 -0.72 15.97
N GLY A 122 -5.63 -1.02 14.66
CA GLY A 122 -6.80 -0.86 13.81
C GLY A 122 -6.90 0.52 13.15
N GLU A 123 -6.00 1.43 13.48
CA GLU A 123 -5.96 2.75 12.84
C GLU A 123 -5.57 2.61 11.38
N ILE A 124 -6.30 3.30 10.49
CA ILE A 124 -6.03 3.31 9.07
C ILE A 124 -4.88 4.28 8.78
N ALA A 125 -3.77 3.76 8.24
CA ALA A 125 -2.64 4.56 7.82
C ALA A 125 -2.80 5.09 6.39
N ILE A 126 -3.30 4.24 5.48
CA ILE A 126 -3.50 4.58 4.07
C ILE A 126 -4.82 4.00 3.59
N GLN A 127 -5.55 4.79 2.81
CA GLN A 127 -6.69 4.32 2.02
C GLN A 127 -6.36 4.48 0.55
N ALA A 128 -6.77 3.52 -0.27
CA ALA A 128 -6.50 3.57 -1.70
C ALA A 128 -7.63 2.97 -2.51
N THR A 129 -7.75 3.46 -3.73
CA THR A 129 -8.52 2.82 -4.79
C THR A 129 -7.52 2.37 -5.84
N THR A 130 -7.58 1.09 -6.22
CA THR A 130 -6.70 0.52 -7.23
C THR A 130 -7.53 -0.02 -8.39
N SER A 131 -6.93 -0.13 -9.56
CA SER A 131 -7.59 -0.71 -10.72
C SER A 131 -6.61 -1.42 -11.62
N VAL A 132 -7.12 -2.44 -12.31
CA VAL A 132 -6.42 -3.18 -13.37
C VAL A 132 -7.39 -3.51 -14.49
N GLU A 133 -6.84 -3.76 -15.66
CA GLU A 133 -7.59 -4.36 -16.78
C GLU A 133 -7.09 -5.77 -17.00
N ILE A 134 -8.02 -6.71 -17.10
CA ILE A 134 -7.72 -8.13 -17.29
C ILE A 134 -8.33 -8.56 -18.62
N LYS A 135 -7.50 -9.15 -19.50
CA LYS A 135 -7.95 -9.61 -20.83
C LYS A 135 -8.72 -10.92 -20.74
N ASP A 136 -8.23 -11.85 -19.94
CA ASP A 136 -8.84 -13.17 -19.76
C ASP A 136 -9.44 -13.24 -18.35
N TYR A 137 -10.76 -13.41 -18.30
CA TYR A 137 -11.51 -13.34 -17.04
C TYR A 137 -12.00 -14.70 -16.59
#